data_bf6814bee680f0ab0a4e16a463a513bc
#
_entry.id   bf6814bee680f0ab0a4e16a463a513bc
#
_cell.length_a   1.000
_cell.length_b   1.000
_cell.length_c   1.000
_cell.angle_alpha   90.00
_cell.angle_beta   90.00
_cell.angle_gamma   90.00
#
_symmetry.space_group_name_H-M   'P 1'
#
loop_
_entity.id
_entity.type
_entity.pdbx_description
1 polymer ?
#
loop_
_entity_poly.entity_id
_entity_poly.type
_entity_poly.pdbx_seq_one_letter_code
_entity_poly.pdbx_strand_id
1 'polypeptide(L)'
;LGITLIFPVDPLNKYLGRRGEIFLTALCLTATPIGSAFARTWQELFAARFVMGIGIGAKNATVPIYSAEMAPARIRGALVMFWQLWVVIGIFLGFCANVIVKDTGDIAWRLQLGSAFIPSFVLAVGIFFCPESPRWLMKHGKIAQGFKSMDALRDHKIIAARDYYYSYVIYQEELKVAQGAGYFARLRDCFTVPRIRRANYGASTVMLAQQMCGINIISFYSSTIFVNAGYDDTQALYASLGYGAIQVVFTIPTLFLIDTKGRRTLCLITFPIMCITLLAAGLSLLQPETASKGAKIGPVALFVYLFTIAYSMGEGPVAFQYSAEVFPTIQREQGMAWAVCINNTFAGILGLTFPRMTSVMTSTGACKSSHITQNLAYNNMFF
;
A
#
# COMPACT_ATOMS: atom_id res chain seq x y z
N LEU A 1 -9.08 -9.88 -2.70
CA LEU A 1 -10.33 -9.09 -2.76
C LEU A 1 -10.19 -7.79 -3.56
N GLY A 2 -9.03 -7.15 -3.62
CA GLY A 2 -8.77 -6.01 -4.51
C GLY A 2 -8.57 -6.36 -5.99
N ILE A 3 -8.58 -7.63 -6.35
CA ILE A 3 -8.21 -8.13 -7.67
C ILE A 3 -9.29 -7.86 -8.73
N THR A 4 -10.56 -7.99 -8.36
CA THR A 4 -11.65 -8.06 -9.33
C THR A 4 -12.08 -6.72 -9.91
N LEU A 5 -11.67 -5.60 -9.31
CA LEU A 5 -12.17 -4.26 -9.67
C LEU A 5 -11.09 -3.21 -9.99
N ILE A 6 -9.85 -3.63 -10.15
CA ILE A 6 -8.83 -2.76 -10.75
C ILE A 6 -9.15 -2.50 -12.24
N PHE A 7 -9.82 -3.44 -12.90
CA PHE A 7 -10.20 -3.32 -14.30
C PHE A 7 -11.30 -2.27 -14.60
N PRO A 8 -12.34 -2.06 -13.78
CA PRO A 8 -13.33 -0.99 -14.01
C PRO A 8 -12.90 0.40 -13.50
N VAL A 9 -11.72 0.56 -12.91
CA VAL A 9 -11.22 1.86 -12.45
C VAL A 9 -11.04 2.85 -13.61
N ASP A 10 -10.55 2.38 -14.77
CA ASP A 10 -10.35 3.23 -15.94
C ASP A 10 -11.67 3.80 -16.50
N PRO A 11 -12.73 3.02 -16.75
CA PRO A 11 -14.02 3.56 -17.12
C PRO A 11 -14.62 4.47 -16.04
N LEU A 12 -14.47 4.13 -14.75
CA LEU A 12 -14.96 4.97 -13.66
C LEU A 12 -14.24 6.34 -13.64
N ASN A 13 -12.93 6.35 -13.78
CA ASN A 13 -12.11 7.54 -13.92
C ASN A 13 -12.45 8.36 -15.18
N LYS A 14 -12.82 7.69 -16.26
CA LYS A 14 -13.23 8.35 -17.50
C LYS A 14 -14.51 9.16 -17.32
N TYR A 15 -15.51 8.61 -16.63
CA TYR A 15 -16.81 9.27 -16.47
C TYR A 15 -16.87 10.25 -15.29
N LEU A 16 -16.34 9.87 -14.12
CA LEU A 16 -16.45 10.65 -12.87
C LEU A 16 -15.28 11.62 -12.66
N GLY A 17 -14.18 11.41 -13.35
CA GLY A 17 -12.92 12.12 -13.06
C GLY A 17 -12.17 11.53 -11.88
N ARG A 18 -10.96 12.03 -11.65
CA ARG A 18 -10.11 11.55 -10.54
C ARG A 18 -10.71 11.90 -9.18
N ARG A 19 -11.20 13.14 -9.06
CA ARG A 19 -11.84 13.63 -7.84
C ARG A 19 -13.13 12.88 -7.53
N GLY A 20 -13.98 12.64 -8.55
CA GLY A 20 -15.24 11.92 -8.39
C GLY A 20 -15.05 10.46 -8.00
N GLU A 21 -14.05 9.80 -8.57
CA GLU A 21 -13.69 8.42 -8.22
C GLU A 21 -13.16 8.33 -6.78
N ILE A 22 -12.24 9.23 -6.37
CA ILE A 22 -11.73 9.26 -4.99
C ILE A 22 -12.86 9.52 -4.00
N PHE A 23 -13.81 10.39 -4.31
CA PHE A 23 -14.99 10.63 -3.47
C PHE A 23 -15.86 9.38 -3.33
N LEU A 24 -16.17 8.70 -4.41
CA LEU A 24 -16.98 7.48 -4.39
C LEU A 24 -16.31 6.36 -3.59
N THR A 25 -15.02 6.17 -3.79
CA THR A 25 -14.25 5.17 -3.02
C THR A 25 -14.14 5.55 -1.55
N ALA A 26 -13.97 6.83 -1.22
CA ALA A 26 -13.96 7.30 0.16
C ALA A 26 -15.33 7.09 0.85
N LEU A 27 -16.44 7.27 0.12
CA LEU A 27 -17.78 7.00 0.63
C LEU A 27 -17.95 5.50 0.94
N CYS A 28 -17.52 4.62 0.04
CA CYS A 28 -17.52 3.18 0.27
C CYS A 28 -16.65 2.82 1.49
N LEU A 29 -15.46 3.43 1.62
CA LEU A 29 -14.54 3.19 2.72
C LEU A 29 -15.00 3.81 4.06
N THR A 30 -15.97 4.73 4.03
CA THR A 30 -16.63 5.25 5.22
C THR A 30 -17.78 4.35 5.67
N ALA A 31 -18.60 3.89 4.72
CA ALA A 31 -19.77 3.07 5.02
C ALA A 31 -19.40 1.64 5.47
N THR A 32 -18.36 1.05 4.88
CA THR A 32 -18.01 -0.36 5.11
C THR A 32 -17.42 -0.66 6.49
N PRO A 33 -16.58 0.17 7.14
CA PRO A 33 -16.17 -0.03 8.52
C PRO A 33 -17.35 0.07 9.49
N ILE A 34 -18.26 1.02 9.26
CA ILE A 34 -19.49 1.15 10.06
C ILE A 34 -20.32 -0.13 9.91
N GLY A 35 -20.56 -0.61 8.70
CA GLY A 35 -21.24 -1.88 8.47
C GLY A 35 -20.55 -3.08 9.12
N SER A 36 -19.22 -3.11 9.11
CA SER A 36 -18.42 -4.14 9.79
C SER A 36 -18.57 -4.10 11.31
N ALA A 37 -18.70 -2.91 11.91
CA ALA A 37 -18.90 -2.75 13.36
C ALA A 37 -20.28 -3.25 13.82
N PHE A 38 -21.31 -3.14 12.98
CA PHE A 38 -22.67 -3.61 13.27
C PHE A 38 -22.92 -5.07 12.87
N ALA A 39 -21.98 -5.72 12.19
CA ALA A 39 -22.12 -7.11 11.76
C ALA A 39 -22.39 -8.06 12.94
N ARG A 40 -23.41 -8.92 12.77
CA ARG A 40 -23.81 -9.93 13.75
C ARG A 40 -23.37 -11.34 13.34
N THR A 41 -23.20 -11.54 12.04
CA THR A 41 -22.82 -12.81 11.44
C THR A 41 -21.51 -12.66 10.65
N TRP A 42 -20.81 -13.79 10.47
CA TRP A 42 -19.57 -13.78 9.68
C TRP A 42 -19.83 -13.44 8.19
N GLN A 43 -21.02 -13.78 7.67
CA GLN A 43 -21.41 -13.47 6.28
C GLN A 43 -21.55 -11.96 6.08
N GLU A 44 -22.19 -11.25 7.03
CA GLU A 44 -22.33 -9.79 6.97
C GLU A 44 -20.96 -9.11 7.04
N LEU A 45 -20.09 -9.60 7.93
CA LEU A 45 -18.72 -9.10 8.04
C LEU A 45 -17.94 -9.35 6.74
N PHE A 46 -18.08 -10.54 6.15
CA PHE A 46 -17.45 -10.86 4.88
C PHE A 46 -17.94 -9.94 3.75
N ALA A 47 -19.25 -9.71 3.63
CA ALA A 47 -19.82 -8.82 2.62
C ALA A 47 -19.31 -7.37 2.77
N ALA A 48 -19.31 -6.84 4.01
CA ALA A 48 -18.77 -5.50 4.27
C ALA A 48 -17.28 -5.40 3.91
N ARG A 49 -16.46 -6.41 4.26
CA ARG A 49 -15.04 -6.47 3.92
C ARG A 49 -14.80 -6.66 2.43
N PHE A 50 -15.67 -7.36 1.75
CA PHE A 50 -15.60 -7.51 0.29
C PHE A 50 -15.79 -6.16 -0.41
N VAL A 51 -16.83 -5.41 -0.05
CA VAL A 51 -17.08 -4.05 -0.60
C VAL A 51 -15.94 -3.09 -0.23
N MET A 52 -15.40 -3.19 0.99
CA MET A 52 -14.23 -2.40 1.41
C MET A 52 -13.01 -2.69 0.51
N GLY A 53 -12.77 -3.96 0.18
CA GLY A 53 -11.68 -4.36 -0.72
C GLY A 53 -11.79 -3.75 -2.12
N ILE A 54 -13.00 -3.59 -2.63
CA ILE A 54 -13.29 -2.88 -3.89
C ILE A 54 -12.82 -1.42 -3.80
N GLY A 55 -13.22 -0.71 -2.76
CA GLY A 55 -12.85 0.69 -2.55
C GLY A 55 -11.32 0.88 -2.39
N ILE A 56 -10.66 -0.03 -1.65
CA ILE A 56 -9.20 -0.01 -1.48
C ILE A 56 -8.49 -0.22 -2.83
N GLY A 57 -8.93 -1.20 -3.63
CA GLY A 57 -8.33 -1.50 -4.93
C GLY A 57 -8.38 -0.33 -5.89
N ALA A 58 -9.54 0.31 -6.02
CA ALA A 58 -9.74 1.48 -6.87
C ALA A 58 -8.89 2.67 -6.40
N LYS A 59 -8.92 2.98 -5.10
CA LYS A 59 -8.12 4.06 -4.53
C LYS A 59 -6.62 3.87 -4.74
N ASN A 60 -6.10 2.65 -4.57
CA ASN A 60 -4.68 2.34 -4.71
C ASN A 60 -4.16 2.58 -6.14
N ALA A 61 -5.02 2.47 -7.15
CA ALA A 61 -4.66 2.78 -8.52
C ALA A 61 -4.77 4.29 -8.82
N THR A 62 -5.83 4.95 -8.36
CA THR A 62 -6.15 6.33 -8.75
C THR A 62 -5.35 7.38 -7.99
N VAL A 63 -5.16 7.24 -6.67
CA VAL A 63 -4.53 8.29 -5.85
C VAL A 63 -3.07 8.57 -6.23
N PRO A 64 -2.19 7.58 -6.47
CA PRO A 64 -0.82 7.85 -6.93
C PRO A 64 -0.78 8.56 -8.28
N ILE A 65 -1.69 8.19 -9.20
CA ILE A 65 -1.81 8.84 -10.52
C ILE A 65 -2.26 10.29 -10.35
N TYR A 66 -3.30 10.53 -9.56
CA TYR A 66 -3.79 11.87 -9.27
C TYR A 66 -2.68 12.75 -8.67
N SER A 67 -1.95 12.25 -7.68
CA SER A 67 -0.82 12.95 -7.07
C SER A 67 0.26 13.28 -8.10
N ALA A 68 0.61 12.36 -8.99
CA ALA A 68 1.60 12.57 -10.05
C ALA A 68 1.14 13.58 -11.11
N GLU A 69 -0.17 13.68 -11.40
CA GLU A 69 -0.75 14.64 -12.35
C GLU A 69 -0.81 16.07 -11.80
N MET A 70 -1.00 16.21 -10.47
CA MET A 70 -1.07 17.49 -9.77
C MET A 70 0.30 18.07 -9.45
N ALA A 71 1.29 17.22 -9.22
CA ALA A 71 2.61 17.60 -8.73
C ALA A 71 3.44 18.37 -9.75
N PRO A 72 4.12 19.47 -9.34
CA PRO A 72 5.20 20.06 -10.12
C PRO A 72 6.34 19.06 -10.33
N ALA A 73 7.02 19.16 -11.48
CA ALA A 73 8.08 18.21 -11.83
C ALA A 73 9.18 18.09 -10.75
N ARG A 74 9.50 19.21 -10.07
CA ARG A 74 10.56 19.29 -9.06
C ARG A 74 10.28 18.45 -7.81
N ILE A 75 9.03 18.31 -7.39
CA ILE A 75 8.63 17.65 -6.13
C ILE A 75 7.73 16.44 -6.39
N ARG A 76 7.59 15.99 -7.65
CA ARG A 76 6.68 14.90 -8.02
C ARG A 76 7.02 13.61 -7.30
N GLY A 77 8.30 13.27 -7.20
CA GLY A 77 8.75 12.07 -6.48
C GLY A 77 8.32 12.08 -5.02
N ALA A 78 8.59 13.18 -4.32
CA ALA A 78 8.18 13.36 -2.93
C ALA A 78 6.66 13.30 -2.75
N LEU A 79 5.88 13.97 -3.61
CA LEU A 79 4.41 13.96 -3.51
C LEU A 79 3.79 12.57 -3.77
N VAL A 80 4.33 11.79 -4.69
CA VAL A 80 3.90 10.41 -4.90
C VAL A 80 4.24 9.55 -3.68
N MET A 81 5.39 9.83 -3.03
CA MET A 81 5.78 9.16 -1.79
C MET A 81 4.88 9.47 -0.58
N PHE A 82 4.23 10.63 -0.55
CA PHE A 82 3.24 10.92 0.51
C PHE A 82 2.13 9.87 0.56
N TRP A 83 1.85 9.17 -0.54
CA TRP A 83 0.98 8.01 -0.54
C TRP A 83 1.43 6.97 0.50
N GLN A 84 2.70 6.56 0.45
CA GLN A 84 3.24 5.58 1.39
C GLN A 84 3.25 6.12 2.82
N LEU A 85 3.60 7.39 3.01
CA LEU A 85 3.59 8.01 4.34
C LEU A 85 2.19 7.96 4.97
N TRP A 86 1.12 8.26 4.20
CA TRP A 86 -0.25 8.18 4.70
C TRP A 86 -0.70 6.73 4.97
N VAL A 87 -0.20 5.75 4.23
CA VAL A 87 -0.44 4.32 4.53
C VAL A 87 0.12 3.96 5.90
N VAL A 88 1.37 4.32 6.17
CA VAL A 88 2.02 4.03 7.47
C VAL A 88 1.37 4.78 8.63
N ILE A 89 1.02 6.05 8.43
CA ILE A 89 0.25 6.83 9.42
C ILE A 89 -1.08 6.14 9.71
N GLY A 90 -1.78 5.63 8.68
CA GLY A 90 -3.02 4.89 8.85
C GLY A 90 -2.86 3.60 9.66
N ILE A 91 -1.78 2.86 9.44
CA ILE A 91 -1.43 1.66 10.24
C ILE A 91 -1.17 2.05 11.69
N PHE A 92 -0.38 3.10 11.93
CA PHE A 92 -0.09 3.60 13.27
C PHE A 92 -1.37 4.05 14.00
N LEU A 93 -2.24 4.82 13.34
CA LEU A 93 -3.54 5.22 13.91
C LEU A 93 -4.45 4.02 14.23
N GLY A 94 -4.39 2.95 13.40
CA GLY A 94 -5.08 1.71 13.69
C GLY A 94 -4.58 1.04 14.97
N PHE A 95 -3.27 1.00 15.20
CA PHE A 95 -2.70 0.51 16.47
C PHE A 95 -3.03 1.42 17.66
N CYS A 96 -3.05 2.73 17.47
CA CYS A 96 -3.52 3.67 18.51
C CYS A 96 -4.98 3.38 18.90
N ALA A 97 -5.86 3.19 17.91
CA ALA A 97 -7.26 2.85 18.15
C ALA A 97 -7.39 1.53 18.94
N ASN A 98 -6.59 0.51 18.59
CA ASN A 98 -6.60 -0.77 19.32
C ASN A 98 -6.22 -0.59 20.80
N VAL A 99 -5.23 0.25 21.10
CA VAL A 99 -4.80 0.53 22.48
C VAL A 99 -5.84 1.33 23.24
N ILE A 100 -6.47 2.33 22.62
CA ILE A 100 -7.48 3.19 23.25
C ILE A 100 -8.73 2.39 23.63
N VAL A 101 -9.13 1.45 22.80
CA VAL A 101 -10.40 0.73 22.92
C VAL A 101 -10.26 -0.60 23.68
N LYS A 102 -9.03 -1.04 24.03
CA LYS A 102 -8.77 -2.36 24.65
C LYS A 102 -9.60 -2.64 25.90
N ASP A 103 -9.87 -1.64 26.73
CA ASP A 103 -10.54 -1.78 28.02
C ASP A 103 -12.08 -1.68 27.94
N THR A 104 -12.66 -1.60 26.72
CA THR A 104 -14.13 -1.41 26.51
C THR A 104 -14.92 -2.72 26.57
N GLY A 105 -14.29 -3.87 26.88
CA GLY A 105 -14.97 -5.18 27.00
C GLY A 105 -15.39 -5.76 25.64
N ASP A 106 -16.53 -6.46 25.60
CA ASP A 106 -17.01 -7.21 24.42
C ASP A 106 -17.23 -6.36 23.15
N ILE A 107 -17.37 -5.04 23.31
CA ILE A 107 -17.60 -4.11 22.20
C ILE A 107 -16.28 -3.65 21.57
N ALA A 108 -15.12 -3.92 22.20
CA ALA A 108 -13.81 -3.44 21.78
C ALA A 108 -13.51 -3.73 20.30
N TRP A 109 -13.70 -4.97 19.86
CA TRP A 109 -13.43 -5.37 18.47
C TRP A 109 -14.30 -4.62 17.44
N ARG A 110 -15.56 -4.30 17.80
CA ARG A 110 -16.46 -3.54 16.92
C ARG A 110 -16.01 -2.11 16.76
N LEU A 111 -15.59 -1.47 17.87
CA LEU A 111 -15.06 -0.12 17.86
C LEU A 111 -13.73 -0.04 17.10
N GLN A 112 -12.86 -1.06 17.23
CA GLN A 112 -11.62 -1.18 16.48
C GLN A 112 -11.90 -1.24 14.97
N LEU A 113 -12.81 -2.12 14.54
CA LEU A 113 -13.21 -2.25 13.14
C LEU A 113 -13.88 -0.99 12.60
N GLY A 114 -14.69 -0.34 13.42
CA GLY A 114 -15.42 0.88 13.07
C GLY A 114 -14.50 2.11 12.97
N SER A 115 -13.45 2.21 13.79
CA SER A 115 -12.59 3.40 13.87
C SER A 115 -12.03 3.87 12.51
N ALA A 116 -11.87 2.97 11.55
CA ALA A 116 -11.41 3.26 10.21
C ALA A 116 -12.35 4.20 9.41
N PHE A 117 -13.60 4.41 9.86
CA PHE A 117 -14.51 5.37 9.22
C PHE A 117 -14.01 6.83 9.37
N ILE A 118 -13.32 7.17 10.47
CA ILE A 118 -12.88 8.54 10.77
C ILE A 118 -11.96 9.11 9.68
N PRO A 119 -10.80 8.49 9.36
CA PRO A 119 -9.94 9.01 8.31
C PRO A 119 -10.58 8.96 6.92
N SER A 120 -11.45 7.98 6.66
CA SER A 120 -12.16 7.87 5.38
C SER A 120 -13.19 8.99 5.20
N PHE A 121 -13.89 9.37 6.27
CA PHE A 121 -14.83 10.48 6.26
C PHE A 121 -14.11 11.83 6.04
N VAL A 122 -12.98 12.04 6.73
CA VAL A 122 -12.15 13.23 6.52
C VAL A 122 -11.68 13.32 5.06
N LEU A 123 -11.30 12.20 4.44
CA LEU A 123 -10.94 12.16 3.03
C LEU A 123 -12.15 12.48 2.12
N ALA A 124 -13.33 11.93 2.43
CA ALA A 124 -14.54 12.17 1.63
C ALA A 124 -14.93 13.65 1.61
N VAL A 125 -14.78 14.34 2.75
CA VAL A 125 -15.03 15.78 2.84
C VAL A 125 -13.87 16.58 2.22
N GLY A 126 -12.63 16.20 2.53
CA GLY A 126 -11.42 16.91 2.09
C GLY A 126 -11.23 16.95 0.57
N ILE A 127 -11.69 15.94 -0.16
CA ILE A 127 -11.53 15.87 -1.61
C ILE A 127 -12.29 17.00 -2.34
N PHE A 128 -13.33 17.57 -1.73
CA PHE A 128 -14.07 18.69 -2.33
C PHE A 128 -13.25 20.00 -2.38
N PHE A 129 -12.25 20.14 -1.55
CA PHE A 129 -11.34 21.28 -1.55
C PHE A 129 -10.20 21.13 -2.57
N CYS A 130 -10.00 19.93 -3.12
CA CYS A 130 -8.98 19.68 -4.13
C CYS A 130 -9.50 19.99 -5.54
N PRO A 131 -8.71 20.58 -6.44
CA PRO A 131 -9.10 20.77 -7.84
C PRO A 131 -9.11 19.43 -8.58
N GLU A 132 -9.85 19.34 -9.70
CA GLU A 132 -9.83 18.16 -10.58
C GLU A 132 -8.51 18.10 -11.37
N SER A 133 -8.12 16.89 -11.79
CA SER A 133 -6.91 16.70 -12.59
C SER A 133 -6.91 17.56 -13.86
N PRO A 134 -5.89 18.40 -14.06
CA PRO A 134 -5.76 19.20 -15.28
C PRO A 134 -5.68 18.33 -16.53
N ARG A 135 -5.03 17.16 -16.45
CA ARG A 135 -4.90 16.22 -17.57
C ARG A 135 -6.23 15.57 -17.91
N TRP A 136 -7.04 15.21 -16.91
CA TRP A 136 -8.35 14.66 -17.14
C TRP A 136 -9.28 15.67 -17.81
N LEU A 137 -9.28 16.94 -17.34
CA LEU A 137 -10.05 18.01 -17.92
C LEU A 137 -9.63 18.28 -19.38
N MET A 138 -8.35 18.22 -19.67
CA MET A 138 -7.80 18.34 -21.02
C MET A 138 -8.29 17.20 -21.95
N LYS A 139 -8.26 15.95 -21.47
CA LYS A 139 -8.77 14.78 -22.22
C LYS A 139 -10.25 14.90 -22.57
N HIS A 140 -11.03 15.65 -21.78
CA HIS A 140 -12.47 15.88 -22.00
C HIS A 140 -12.79 17.19 -22.71
N GLY A 141 -11.81 17.85 -23.31
CA GLY A 141 -11.99 19.12 -24.03
C GLY A 141 -12.27 20.36 -23.18
N LYS A 142 -12.23 20.22 -21.84
CA LYS A 142 -12.48 21.31 -20.89
C LYS A 142 -11.20 22.12 -20.62
N ILE A 143 -10.60 22.69 -21.67
CA ILE A 143 -9.27 23.32 -21.63
C ILE A 143 -9.22 24.48 -20.64
N ALA A 144 -10.22 25.37 -20.63
CA ALA A 144 -10.26 26.52 -19.72
C ALA A 144 -10.34 26.12 -18.24
N GLN A 145 -11.12 25.07 -17.91
CA GLN A 145 -11.19 24.54 -16.55
C GLN A 145 -9.89 23.83 -16.15
N GLY A 146 -9.26 23.12 -17.09
CA GLY A 146 -7.96 22.48 -16.88
C GLY A 146 -6.85 23.50 -16.59
N PHE A 147 -6.85 24.63 -17.30
CA PHE A 147 -5.94 25.73 -17.02
C PHE A 147 -6.18 26.34 -15.63
N LYS A 148 -7.45 26.60 -15.27
CA LYS A 148 -7.81 27.11 -13.93
C LYS A 148 -7.37 26.14 -12.82
N SER A 149 -7.51 24.85 -13.03
CA SER A 149 -7.03 23.83 -12.10
C SER A 149 -5.50 23.85 -11.97
N MET A 150 -4.76 24.02 -13.07
CA MET A 150 -3.31 24.12 -13.06
C MET A 150 -2.84 25.43 -12.39
N ASP A 151 -3.52 26.54 -12.62
CA ASP A 151 -3.22 27.85 -12.03
C ASP A 151 -3.35 27.82 -10.50
N ALA A 152 -4.37 27.12 -9.98
CA ALA A 152 -4.55 26.92 -8.54
C ALA A 152 -3.43 26.07 -7.88
N LEU A 153 -2.63 25.35 -8.68
CA LEU A 153 -1.56 24.46 -8.21
C LEU A 153 -0.17 25.05 -8.38
N ARG A 154 -0.05 26.24 -8.91
CA ARG A 154 1.24 26.90 -9.22
C ARG A 154 1.27 28.29 -8.61
N ASP A 155 2.45 28.71 -8.18
CA ASP A 155 2.65 30.01 -7.56
C ASP A 155 2.47 31.18 -8.54
N HIS A 156 2.75 30.93 -9.84
CA HIS A 156 2.69 31.98 -10.86
C HIS A 156 1.96 31.49 -12.12
N LYS A 157 1.08 32.32 -12.68
CA LYS A 157 0.30 32.02 -13.90
C LYS A 157 1.18 31.68 -15.12
N ILE A 158 2.36 32.25 -15.23
CA ILE A 158 3.30 31.96 -16.32
C ILE A 158 3.80 30.53 -16.22
N ILE A 159 4.14 30.06 -15.01
CA ILE A 159 4.57 28.69 -14.76
C ILE A 159 3.41 27.72 -15.03
N ALA A 160 2.21 28.07 -14.59
CA ALA A 160 1.01 27.29 -14.86
C ALA A 160 0.74 27.17 -16.37
N ALA A 161 0.86 28.24 -17.11
CA ALA A 161 0.66 28.26 -18.56
C ALA A 161 1.71 27.40 -19.29
N ARG A 162 2.98 27.50 -18.89
CA ARG A 162 4.07 26.72 -19.44
C ARG A 162 3.82 25.22 -19.19
N ASP A 163 3.57 24.83 -17.93
CA ASP A 163 3.38 23.41 -17.54
C ASP A 163 2.12 22.81 -18.19
N TYR A 164 1.06 23.63 -18.35
CA TYR A 164 -0.17 23.21 -19.01
C TYR A 164 0.05 23.03 -20.52
N TYR A 165 0.79 23.96 -21.17
CA TYR A 165 1.13 23.85 -22.57
C TYR A 165 1.99 22.61 -22.86
N TYR A 166 3.02 22.34 -22.05
CA TYR A 166 3.81 21.09 -22.17
C TYR A 166 2.94 19.84 -22.02
N SER A 167 2.02 19.85 -21.05
CA SER A 167 1.09 18.74 -20.88
C SER A 167 0.17 18.56 -22.08
N TYR A 168 -0.24 19.67 -22.72
CA TYR A 168 -1.08 19.64 -23.93
C TYR A 168 -0.33 19.10 -25.14
N VAL A 169 0.91 19.53 -25.35
CA VAL A 169 1.74 19.01 -26.45
C VAL A 169 1.99 17.51 -26.30
N ILE A 170 2.34 17.07 -25.08
CA ILE A 170 2.51 15.63 -24.79
C ILE A 170 1.21 14.87 -25.08
N TYR A 171 0.07 15.39 -24.68
CA TYR A 171 -1.23 14.75 -24.94
C TYR A 171 -1.54 14.64 -26.43
N GLN A 172 -1.23 15.69 -27.24
CA GLN A 172 -1.41 15.64 -28.69
C GLN A 172 -0.53 14.56 -29.35
N GLU A 173 0.73 14.44 -28.91
CA GLU A 173 1.63 13.38 -29.41
C GLU A 173 1.13 11.99 -28.95
N GLU A 174 0.63 11.86 -27.73
CA GLU A 174 0.00 10.64 -27.25
C GLU A 174 -1.20 10.22 -28.11
N LEU A 175 -2.06 11.16 -28.50
CA LEU A 175 -3.20 10.91 -29.38
C LEU A 175 -2.78 10.38 -30.76
N LYS A 176 -1.71 10.93 -31.35
CA LYS A 176 -1.18 10.46 -32.62
C LYS A 176 -0.68 9.02 -32.53
N VAL A 177 -0.02 8.66 -31.43
CA VAL A 177 0.53 7.32 -31.22
C VAL A 177 -0.56 6.31 -30.84
N ALA A 178 -1.54 6.74 -30.05
CA ALA A 178 -2.60 5.84 -29.54
C ALA A 178 -3.58 5.35 -30.61
N GLN A 179 -3.67 6.02 -31.79
CA GLN A 179 -4.50 5.63 -32.95
C GLN A 179 -5.90 5.10 -32.58
N GLY A 180 -6.53 5.61 -31.51
CA GLY A 180 -7.85 5.16 -31.07
C GLY A 180 -7.88 3.80 -30.37
N ALA A 181 -6.73 3.25 -29.94
CA ALA A 181 -6.70 1.97 -29.25
C ALA A 181 -7.56 1.95 -27.99
N GLY A 182 -8.52 1.01 -27.94
CA GLY A 182 -9.41 0.82 -26.80
C GLY A 182 -8.66 0.31 -25.56
N TYR A 183 -9.34 0.31 -24.40
CA TYR A 183 -8.77 -0.13 -23.11
C TYR A 183 -8.10 -1.51 -23.18
N PHE A 184 -8.81 -2.50 -23.73
CA PHE A 184 -8.28 -3.87 -23.83
C PHE A 184 -7.08 -3.99 -24.77
N ALA A 185 -7.01 -3.16 -25.83
CA ALA A 185 -5.85 -3.11 -26.71
C ALA A 185 -4.64 -2.59 -25.97
N ARG A 186 -4.77 -1.50 -25.20
CA ARG A 186 -3.70 -0.95 -24.36
C ARG A 186 -3.24 -1.91 -23.25
N LEU A 187 -4.17 -2.68 -22.66
CA LEU A 187 -3.82 -3.72 -21.70
C LEU A 187 -3.03 -4.85 -22.37
N ARG A 188 -3.46 -5.28 -23.57
CA ARG A 188 -2.72 -6.27 -24.37
C ARG A 188 -1.32 -5.79 -24.72
N ASP A 189 -1.14 -4.52 -25.02
CA ASP A 189 0.16 -3.92 -25.34
C ASP A 189 1.14 -4.02 -24.17
N CYS A 190 0.66 -4.05 -22.92
CA CYS A 190 1.50 -4.29 -21.74
C CYS A 190 2.20 -5.66 -21.77
N PHE A 191 1.70 -6.61 -22.57
CA PHE A 191 2.27 -7.96 -22.69
C PHE A 191 2.89 -8.23 -24.06
N THR A 192 2.48 -7.51 -25.11
CA THR A 192 2.92 -7.77 -26.49
C THR A 192 4.08 -6.86 -26.92
N VAL A 193 4.03 -5.57 -26.59
CA VAL A 193 5.05 -4.60 -27.02
C VAL A 193 6.33 -4.78 -26.19
N PRO A 194 7.49 -5.09 -26.79
CA PRO A 194 8.70 -5.50 -26.05
C PRO A 194 9.17 -4.47 -25.02
N ARG A 195 9.07 -3.17 -25.30
CA ARG A 195 9.44 -2.09 -24.38
C ARG A 195 8.52 -2.06 -23.17
N ILE A 196 7.21 -2.10 -23.40
CA ILE A 196 6.18 -2.01 -22.35
C ILE A 196 6.18 -3.30 -21.53
N ARG A 197 6.35 -4.45 -22.17
CA ARG A 197 6.47 -5.76 -21.53
C ARG A 197 7.64 -5.82 -20.54
N ARG A 198 8.80 -5.26 -20.89
CA ARG A 198 9.95 -5.16 -19.94
C ARG A 198 9.63 -4.29 -18.75
N ALA A 199 8.96 -3.15 -18.96
CA ALA A 199 8.49 -2.29 -17.88
C ALA A 199 7.48 -3.01 -16.97
N ASN A 200 6.55 -3.77 -17.58
CA ASN A 200 5.55 -4.55 -16.87
C ASN A 200 6.18 -5.67 -16.02
N TYR A 201 7.16 -6.40 -16.54
CA TYR A 201 7.90 -7.40 -15.76
C TYR A 201 8.65 -6.76 -14.59
N GLY A 202 9.33 -5.63 -14.80
CA GLY A 202 10.02 -4.91 -13.73
C GLY A 202 9.07 -4.45 -12.63
N ALA A 203 7.95 -3.80 -12.99
CA ALA A 203 6.93 -3.38 -12.03
C ALA A 203 6.30 -4.57 -11.29
N SER A 204 5.96 -5.64 -12.01
CA SER A 204 5.40 -6.87 -11.43
C SER A 204 6.34 -7.52 -10.44
N THR A 205 7.63 -7.60 -10.77
CA THR A 205 8.65 -8.21 -9.89
C THR A 205 8.82 -7.40 -8.61
N VAL A 206 8.90 -6.07 -8.69
CA VAL A 206 9.06 -5.22 -7.50
C VAL A 206 7.82 -5.29 -6.62
N MET A 207 6.61 -5.24 -7.20
CA MET A 207 5.35 -5.36 -6.44
C MET A 207 5.16 -6.75 -5.82
N LEU A 208 5.62 -7.81 -6.49
CA LEU A 208 5.66 -9.16 -5.93
C LEU A 208 6.64 -9.23 -4.77
N ALA A 209 7.86 -8.73 -4.94
CA ALA A 209 8.90 -8.74 -3.94
C ALA A 209 8.46 -8.00 -2.67
N GLN A 210 7.74 -6.88 -2.81
CA GLN A 210 7.17 -6.14 -1.68
C GLN A 210 6.26 -7.01 -0.81
N GLN A 211 5.47 -7.88 -1.40
CA GLN A 211 4.60 -8.77 -0.63
C GLN A 211 5.37 -9.96 -0.05
N MET A 212 6.25 -10.55 -0.86
CA MET A 212 7.03 -11.71 -0.47
C MET A 212 8.05 -11.43 0.65
N CYS A 213 8.40 -10.16 0.91
CA CYS A 213 9.23 -9.80 2.07
C CYS A 213 8.54 -10.03 3.43
N GLY A 214 7.22 -10.31 3.46
CA GLY A 214 6.49 -10.68 4.67
C GLY A 214 5.98 -9.50 5.51
N ILE A 215 6.07 -8.26 5.02
CA ILE A 215 5.63 -7.06 5.77
C ILE A 215 4.15 -7.14 6.18
N ASN A 216 3.28 -7.63 5.30
CA ASN A 216 1.86 -7.75 5.61
C ASN A 216 1.58 -8.81 6.68
N ILE A 217 2.38 -9.88 6.74
CA ILE A 217 2.30 -10.87 7.81
C ILE A 217 2.61 -10.20 9.15
N ILE A 218 3.72 -9.46 9.22
CA ILE A 218 4.09 -8.74 10.44
C ILE A 218 3.02 -7.71 10.80
N SER A 219 2.51 -6.94 9.84
CA SER A 219 1.49 -5.92 10.10
C SER A 219 0.16 -6.50 10.59
N PHE A 220 -0.31 -7.61 9.99
CA PHE A 220 -1.61 -8.19 10.34
C PHE A 220 -1.55 -9.04 11.61
N TYR A 221 -0.42 -9.70 11.86
CA TYR A 221 -0.25 -10.64 12.96
C TYR A 221 0.76 -10.16 14.01
N SER A 222 1.10 -8.86 14.03
CA SER A 222 2.10 -8.31 14.97
C SER A 222 1.80 -8.67 16.41
N SER A 223 0.58 -8.45 16.89
CA SER A 223 0.19 -8.80 18.26
C SER A 223 0.34 -10.30 18.53
N THR A 224 -0.08 -11.16 17.60
CA THR A 224 0.07 -12.62 17.73
C THR A 224 1.54 -13.02 17.76
N ILE A 225 2.40 -12.40 16.94
CA ILE A 225 3.84 -12.68 16.93
C ILE A 225 4.46 -12.33 18.29
N PHE A 226 4.09 -11.17 18.86
CA PHE A 226 4.60 -10.75 20.16
C PHE A 226 4.05 -11.62 21.31
N VAL A 227 2.78 -12.02 21.30
CA VAL A 227 2.21 -12.96 22.27
C VAL A 227 2.94 -14.31 22.20
N ASN A 228 3.19 -14.83 21.00
CA ASN A 228 3.95 -16.08 20.81
C ASN A 228 5.41 -15.96 21.29
N ALA A 229 6.00 -14.76 21.28
CA ALA A 229 7.32 -14.48 21.84
C ALA A 229 7.33 -14.43 23.38
N GLY A 230 6.15 -14.39 24.01
CA GLY A 230 6.00 -14.39 25.47
C GLY A 230 5.58 -13.07 26.09
N TYR A 231 5.15 -12.11 25.27
CA TYR A 231 4.53 -10.88 25.77
C TYR A 231 3.13 -11.19 26.32
N ASP A 232 2.71 -10.43 27.33
CA ASP A 232 1.33 -10.35 27.74
C ASP A 232 0.48 -9.63 26.67
N ASP A 233 -0.83 -9.89 26.60
CA ASP A 233 -1.71 -9.32 25.57
C ASP A 233 -1.62 -7.78 25.50
N THR A 234 -1.59 -7.12 26.66
CA THR A 234 -1.44 -5.66 26.72
C THR A 234 -0.08 -5.17 26.26
N GLN A 235 0.99 -5.89 26.61
CA GLN A 235 2.34 -5.58 26.18
C GLN A 235 2.51 -5.80 24.67
N ALA A 236 1.88 -6.84 24.10
CA ALA A 236 1.88 -7.10 22.66
C ALA A 236 1.20 -5.98 21.87
N LEU A 237 0.11 -5.39 22.39
CA LEU A 237 -0.52 -4.20 21.80
C LEU A 237 0.41 -3.00 21.79
N TYR A 238 1.12 -2.72 22.92
CA TYR A 238 2.09 -1.63 22.97
C TYR A 238 3.31 -1.89 22.06
N ALA A 239 3.78 -3.13 21.95
CA ALA A 239 4.84 -3.48 21.03
C ALA A 239 4.41 -3.28 19.55
N SER A 240 3.16 -3.62 19.22
CA SER A 240 2.58 -3.37 17.88
C SER A 240 2.42 -1.86 17.62
N LEU A 241 2.08 -1.08 18.63
CA LEU A 241 2.06 0.40 18.52
C LEU A 241 3.47 0.93 18.23
N GLY A 242 4.50 0.43 18.94
CA GLY A 242 5.90 0.75 18.69
C GLY A 242 6.35 0.42 17.27
N TYR A 243 5.93 -0.72 16.72
CA TYR A 243 6.13 -1.10 15.33
C TYR A 243 5.58 -0.04 14.37
N GLY A 244 4.32 0.38 14.56
CA GLY A 244 3.71 1.42 13.73
C GLY A 244 4.40 2.78 13.85
N ALA A 245 4.80 3.18 15.06
CA ALA A 245 5.53 4.44 15.28
C ALA A 245 6.90 4.46 14.57
N ILE A 246 7.68 3.40 14.69
CA ILE A 246 8.96 3.24 14.00
C ILE A 246 8.77 3.34 12.49
N GLN A 247 7.74 2.69 11.95
CA GLN A 247 7.43 2.73 10.53
C GLN A 247 7.18 4.17 10.04
N VAL A 248 6.42 4.98 10.78
CA VAL A 248 6.18 6.39 10.45
C VAL A 248 7.49 7.19 10.49
N VAL A 249 8.24 7.10 11.59
CA VAL A 249 9.48 7.86 11.79
C VAL A 249 10.49 7.59 10.69
N PHE A 250 10.71 6.34 10.32
CA PHE A 250 11.71 5.95 9.32
C PHE A 250 11.23 6.06 7.86
N THR A 251 9.93 6.28 7.62
CA THR A 251 9.43 6.64 6.28
C THR A 251 9.72 8.11 5.94
N ILE A 252 9.81 9.02 6.92
CA ILE A 252 10.07 10.45 6.67
C ILE A 252 11.42 10.70 5.99
N PRO A 253 12.56 10.17 6.45
CA PRO A 253 13.84 10.34 5.77
C PRO A 253 13.86 9.86 4.33
N THR A 254 13.04 8.87 3.99
CA THR A 254 12.98 8.30 2.65
C THR A 254 12.45 9.27 1.62
N LEU A 255 11.63 10.27 2.04
CA LEU A 255 11.20 11.38 1.16
C LEU A 255 12.38 12.10 0.50
N PHE A 256 13.51 12.19 1.22
CA PHE A 256 14.73 12.85 0.73
C PHE A 256 15.71 11.85 0.10
N LEU A 257 15.78 10.61 0.63
CA LEU A 257 16.72 9.60 0.15
C LEU A 257 16.36 9.07 -1.24
N ILE A 258 15.07 8.99 -1.58
CA ILE A 258 14.61 8.37 -2.82
C ILE A 258 15.07 9.13 -4.07
N ASP A 259 15.15 10.43 -3.99
CA ASP A 259 15.62 11.29 -5.09
C ASP A 259 17.14 11.44 -5.11
N THR A 260 17.82 11.29 -3.95
CA THR A 260 19.30 11.43 -3.84
C THR A 260 20.02 10.12 -4.16
N LYS A 261 19.58 8.98 -3.64
CA LYS A 261 20.23 7.66 -3.80
C LYS A 261 19.65 6.84 -4.95
N GLY A 262 18.43 7.15 -5.37
CA GLY A 262 17.73 6.44 -6.45
C GLY A 262 17.06 5.14 -5.98
N ARG A 263 16.03 4.73 -6.74
CA ARG A 263 15.13 3.62 -6.42
C ARG A 263 15.85 2.28 -6.34
N ARG A 264 16.71 1.99 -7.32
CA ARG A 264 17.46 0.73 -7.42
C ARG A 264 18.43 0.54 -6.24
N THR A 265 19.17 1.59 -5.89
CA THR A 265 20.16 1.52 -4.81
C THR A 265 19.49 1.26 -3.47
N LEU A 266 18.35 1.91 -3.21
CA LEU A 266 17.59 1.69 -1.98
C LEU A 266 17.13 0.23 -1.87
N CYS A 267 16.53 -0.34 -2.91
CA CYS A 267 16.11 -1.74 -2.90
C CYS A 267 17.31 -2.69 -2.69
N LEU A 268 18.42 -2.50 -3.41
CA LEU A 268 19.60 -3.37 -3.30
C LEU A 268 20.25 -3.36 -1.92
N ILE A 269 20.14 -2.27 -1.18
CA ILE A 269 20.65 -2.18 0.20
C ILE A 269 19.64 -2.77 1.20
N THR A 270 18.37 -2.46 1.04
CA THR A 270 17.35 -2.81 2.06
C THR A 270 16.92 -4.26 2.00
N PHE A 271 16.83 -4.89 0.82
CA PHE A 271 16.46 -6.31 0.72
C PHE A 271 17.38 -7.26 1.50
N PRO A 272 18.71 -7.21 1.37
CA PRO A 272 19.59 -8.06 2.17
C PRO A 272 19.44 -7.81 3.68
N ILE A 273 19.25 -6.55 4.09
CA ILE A 273 19.06 -6.21 5.51
C ILE A 273 17.75 -6.80 6.02
N MET A 274 16.66 -6.69 5.25
CA MET A 274 15.37 -7.30 5.59
C MET A 274 15.47 -8.82 5.71
N CYS A 275 16.18 -9.47 4.79
CA CYS A 275 16.39 -10.91 4.83
C CYS A 275 17.14 -11.34 6.10
N ILE A 276 18.24 -10.69 6.42
CA ILE A 276 19.07 -10.99 7.60
C ILE A 276 18.28 -10.74 8.89
N THR A 277 17.58 -9.62 9.00
CA THR A 277 16.82 -9.26 10.21
C THR A 277 15.65 -10.20 10.44
N LEU A 278 14.97 -10.63 9.37
CA LEU A 278 13.86 -11.54 9.46
C LEU A 278 14.32 -12.95 9.86
N LEU A 279 15.43 -13.40 9.28
CA LEU A 279 16.07 -14.67 9.65
C LEU A 279 16.53 -14.66 11.11
N ALA A 280 17.12 -13.55 11.56
CA ALA A 280 17.51 -13.38 12.95
C ALA A 280 16.31 -13.35 13.92
N ALA A 281 15.20 -12.69 13.52
CA ALA A 281 13.95 -12.72 14.28
C ALA A 281 13.43 -14.15 14.44
N GLY A 282 13.40 -14.93 13.34
CA GLY A 282 13.00 -16.33 13.36
C GLY A 282 13.88 -17.20 14.24
N LEU A 283 15.21 -17.06 14.12
CA LEU A 283 16.18 -17.79 14.97
C LEU A 283 16.04 -17.43 16.45
N SER A 284 15.73 -16.16 16.76
CA SER A 284 15.49 -15.72 18.15
C SER A 284 14.28 -16.40 18.79
N LEU A 285 13.33 -16.82 17.99
CA LEU A 285 12.16 -17.56 18.47
C LEU A 285 12.48 -19.04 18.81
N LEU A 286 13.59 -19.61 18.29
CA LEU A 286 14.02 -21.01 18.57
C LEU A 286 14.66 -21.22 19.94
N GLN A 287 14.84 -20.17 20.74
CA GLN A 287 15.45 -20.30 22.06
C GLN A 287 14.62 -21.24 22.97
N PRO A 288 15.30 -22.09 23.76
CA PRO A 288 14.64 -23.08 24.63
C PRO A 288 13.75 -22.40 25.69
N GLU A 289 12.71 -23.08 26.11
CA GLU A 289 11.73 -22.58 27.11
C GLU A 289 12.36 -22.27 28.47
N THR A 290 13.54 -22.81 28.74
CA THR A 290 14.35 -22.56 29.97
C THR A 290 15.00 -21.18 29.99
N ALA A 291 15.08 -20.48 28.85
CA ALA A 291 15.63 -19.13 28.81
C ALA A 291 14.67 -18.12 29.49
N SER A 292 15.23 -17.13 30.19
CA SER A 292 14.41 -16.08 30.83
C SER A 292 13.47 -15.41 29.80
N LYS A 293 12.25 -15.06 30.21
CA LYS A 293 11.28 -14.39 29.32
C LYS A 293 11.90 -13.20 28.60
N GLY A 294 12.70 -12.39 29.29
CA GLY A 294 13.37 -11.23 28.69
C GLY A 294 14.41 -11.57 27.61
N ALA A 295 15.04 -12.74 27.70
CA ALA A 295 16.04 -13.17 26.71
C ALA A 295 15.40 -13.57 25.36
N LYS A 296 14.13 -13.99 25.34
CA LYS A 296 13.38 -14.26 24.11
C LYS A 296 12.74 -13.01 23.52
N ILE A 297 12.10 -12.25 24.39
CA ILE A 297 11.26 -11.10 24.05
C ILE A 297 12.09 -9.99 23.38
N GLY A 298 13.23 -9.63 23.97
CA GLY A 298 14.08 -8.53 23.50
C GLY A 298 14.58 -8.70 22.07
N PRO A 299 15.25 -9.81 21.74
CA PRO A 299 15.77 -10.01 20.38
C PRO A 299 14.68 -10.07 19.30
N VAL A 300 13.53 -10.69 19.57
CA VAL A 300 12.43 -10.77 18.60
C VAL A 300 11.91 -9.37 18.28
N ALA A 301 11.65 -8.55 19.30
CA ALA A 301 11.19 -7.17 19.09
C ALA A 301 12.25 -6.33 18.36
N LEU A 302 13.51 -6.47 18.73
CA LEU A 302 14.63 -5.74 18.10
C LEU A 302 14.71 -6.06 16.60
N PHE A 303 14.70 -7.33 16.21
CA PHE A 303 14.84 -7.72 14.82
C PHE A 303 13.59 -7.40 13.99
N VAL A 304 12.38 -7.48 14.56
CA VAL A 304 11.15 -7.01 13.90
C VAL A 304 11.21 -5.51 13.67
N TYR A 305 11.71 -4.73 14.62
CA TYR A 305 11.84 -3.28 14.45
C TYR A 305 12.94 -2.91 13.43
N LEU A 306 14.07 -3.60 13.42
CA LEU A 306 15.13 -3.42 12.42
C LEU A 306 14.64 -3.78 11.01
N PHE A 307 13.88 -4.86 10.87
CA PHE A 307 13.21 -5.20 9.62
C PHE A 307 12.28 -4.07 9.16
N THR A 308 11.49 -3.53 10.07
CA THR A 308 10.54 -2.44 9.78
C THR A 308 11.26 -1.16 9.34
N ILE A 309 12.39 -0.83 9.96
CA ILE A 309 13.25 0.30 9.57
C ILE A 309 13.73 0.10 8.12
N ALA A 310 14.30 -1.07 7.81
CA ALA A 310 14.79 -1.38 6.48
C ALA A 310 13.68 -1.31 5.42
N TYR A 311 12.51 -1.88 5.71
CA TYR A 311 11.35 -1.82 4.82
C TYR A 311 10.87 -0.38 4.58
N SER A 312 10.75 0.41 5.64
CA SER A 312 10.27 1.80 5.55
C SER A 312 11.19 2.70 4.75
N MET A 313 12.51 2.42 4.78
CA MET A 313 13.51 3.19 4.06
C MET A 313 13.69 2.75 2.60
N GLY A 314 13.25 1.55 2.22
CA GLY A 314 13.48 0.96 0.90
C GLY A 314 12.21 0.55 0.19
N GLU A 315 11.85 -0.72 0.31
CA GLU A 315 10.85 -1.40 -0.52
C GLU A 315 9.45 -0.81 -0.38
N GLY A 316 9.06 -0.35 0.82
CA GLY A 316 7.73 0.22 1.05
C GLY A 316 7.36 1.32 0.04
N PRO A 317 8.12 2.41 -0.01
CA PRO A 317 7.84 3.52 -0.93
C PRO A 317 8.28 3.25 -2.36
N VAL A 318 9.37 2.52 -2.59
CA VAL A 318 9.97 2.34 -3.92
C VAL A 318 9.05 1.56 -4.85
N ALA A 319 8.34 0.53 -4.37
CA ALA A 319 7.53 -0.33 -5.22
C ALA A 319 6.44 0.44 -5.98
N PHE A 320 5.68 1.28 -5.29
CA PHE A 320 4.61 2.08 -5.91
C PHE A 320 5.17 3.20 -6.79
N GLN A 321 6.24 3.86 -6.37
CA GLN A 321 6.84 4.93 -7.13
C GLN A 321 7.50 4.41 -8.42
N TYR A 322 8.27 3.32 -8.34
CA TYR A 322 8.87 2.70 -9.51
C TYR A 322 7.81 2.28 -10.53
N SER A 323 6.74 1.64 -10.05
CA SER A 323 5.63 1.20 -10.91
C SER A 323 4.89 2.37 -11.56
N ALA A 324 4.79 3.53 -10.89
CA ALA A 324 4.19 4.71 -11.48
C ALA A 324 5.09 5.41 -12.51
N GLU A 325 6.42 5.26 -12.40
CA GLU A 325 7.41 5.95 -13.25
C GLU A 325 7.83 5.14 -14.48
N VAL A 326 7.88 3.80 -14.38
CA VAL A 326 8.47 2.93 -15.41
C VAL A 326 7.62 2.83 -16.68
N PHE A 327 6.30 3.01 -16.57
CA PHE A 327 5.39 2.93 -17.71
C PHE A 327 5.36 4.21 -18.53
N PRO A 328 5.29 4.10 -19.88
CA PRO A 328 4.96 5.22 -20.75
C PRO A 328 3.60 5.82 -20.39
N THR A 329 3.42 7.11 -20.65
CA THR A 329 2.23 7.86 -20.20
C THR A 329 0.91 7.27 -20.72
N ILE A 330 0.91 6.72 -21.94
CA ILE A 330 -0.28 6.12 -22.57
C ILE A 330 -0.76 4.87 -21.82
N GLN A 331 0.17 3.98 -21.43
CA GLN A 331 -0.12 2.71 -20.77
C GLN A 331 0.06 2.75 -19.25
N ARG A 332 0.37 3.93 -18.68
CA ARG A 332 0.64 4.07 -17.22
C ARG A 332 -0.52 3.61 -16.37
N GLU A 333 -1.75 3.95 -16.75
CA GLU A 333 -2.95 3.60 -16.00
C GLU A 333 -3.14 2.08 -15.96
N GLN A 334 -3.04 1.40 -17.11
CA GLN A 334 -3.19 -0.04 -17.22
C GLN A 334 -2.02 -0.81 -16.57
N GLY A 335 -0.79 -0.32 -16.78
CA GLY A 335 0.39 -0.94 -16.19
C GLY A 335 0.42 -0.81 -14.66
N MET A 336 0.04 0.36 -14.13
CA MET A 336 -0.08 0.56 -12.69
C MET A 336 -1.20 -0.30 -12.09
N ALA A 337 -2.37 -0.37 -12.76
CA ALA A 337 -3.48 -1.21 -12.33
C ALA A 337 -3.07 -2.69 -12.28
N TRP A 338 -2.34 -3.17 -13.28
CA TRP A 338 -1.81 -4.53 -13.30
C TRP A 338 -0.81 -4.78 -12.15
N ALA A 339 0.14 -3.88 -11.93
CA ALA A 339 1.13 -3.99 -10.86
C ALA A 339 0.47 -4.03 -9.47
N VAL A 340 -0.53 -3.16 -9.22
CA VAL A 340 -1.32 -3.14 -7.98
C VAL A 340 -2.17 -4.41 -7.85
N CYS A 341 -2.67 -4.96 -8.97
CA CYS A 341 -3.38 -6.25 -8.96
C CYS A 341 -2.51 -7.38 -8.44
N ILE A 342 -1.27 -7.50 -8.94
CA ILE A 342 -0.29 -8.48 -8.45
C ILE A 342 -0.04 -8.27 -6.96
N ASN A 343 0.24 -7.04 -6.55
CA ASN A 343 0.51 -6.68 -5.17
C ASN A 343 -0.62 -7.16 -4.23
N ASN A 344 -1.86 -6.78 -4.50
CA ASN A 344 -3.01 -7.16 -3.68
C ASN A 344 -3.33 -8.66 -3.72
N THR A 345 -3.07 -9.34 -4.85
CA THR A 345 -3.25 -10.78 -4.97
C THR A 345 -2.33 -11.53 -4.02
N PHE A 346 -1.05 -11.20 -4.05
CA PHE A 346 -0.07 -11.85 -3.17
C PHE A 346 -0.23 -11.46 -1.71
N ALA A 347 -0.63 -10.21 -1.41
CA ALA A 347 -1.03 -9.82 -0.06
C ALA A 347 -2.18 -10.69 0.48
N GLY A 348 -3.20 -10.94 -0.34
CA GLY A 348 -4.33 -11.78 0.02
C GLY A 348 -3.94 -13.25 0.20
N ILE A 349 -3.14 -13.81 -0.72
CA ILE A 349 -2.64 -15.19 -0.62
C ILE A 349 -1.85 -15.37 0.68
N LEU A 350 -0.90 -14.48 0.96
CA LEU A 350 -0.07 -14.56 2.17
C LEU A 350 -0.90 -14.42 3.45
N GLY A 351 -1.85 -13.47 3.48
CA GLY A 351 -2.73 -13.28 4.62
C GLY A 351 -3.64 -14.48 4.92
N LEU A 352 -4.07 -15.21 3.87
CA LEU A 352 -4.90 -16.40 4.02
C LEU A 352 -4.09 -17.68 4.33
N THR A 353 -2.89 -17.80 3.77
CA THR A 353 -2.08 -19.02 3.91
C THR A 353 -1.30 -19.05 5.21
N PHE A 354 -0.88 -17.92 5.74
CA PHE A 354 -0.04 -17.84 6.93
C PHE A 354 -0.63 -18.54 8.16
N PRO A 355 -1.89 -18.30 8.60
CA PRO A 355 -2.46 -19.02 9.76
C PRO A 355 -2.53 -20.52 9.54
N ARG A 356 -2.84 -20.96 8.32
CA ARG A 356 -2.90 -22.37 7.99
C ARG A 356 -1.50 -23.02 7.98
N MET A 357 -0.50 -22.32 7.46
CA MET A 357 0.89 -22.79 7.51
C MET A 357 1.35 -22.94 8.95
N THR A 358 1.10 -21.97 9.81
CA THR A 358 1.48 -22.07 11.23
C THR A 358 0.78 -23.23 11.92
N SER A 359 -0.51 -23.48 11.67
CA SER A 359 -1.26 -24.58 12.28
C SER A 359 -0.82 -25.96 11.78
N VAL A 360 -0.58 -26.13 10.48
CA VAL A 360 -0.16 -27.41 9.89
C VAL A 360 1.24 -27.80 10.35
N MET A 361 2.18 -26.87 10.41
CA MET A 361 3.55 -27.13 10.84
C MET A 361 3.63 -27.39 12.35
N THR A 362 2.71 -26.87 13.15
CA THR A 362 2.62 -27.15 14.59
C THR A 362 2.00 -28.52 14.83
N SER A 363 1.03 -28.98 14.02
CA SER A 363 0.34 -30.27 14.18
C SER A 363 1.19 -31.48 13.80
N THR A 364 2.22 -31.34 12.96
CA THR A 364 3.07 -32.44 12.50
C THR A 364 4.13 -32.90 13.50
N GLY A 365 4.15 -32.36 14.73
CA GLY A 365 5.02 -32.86 15.82
C GLY A 365 6.54 -32.69 15.61
N ALA A 366 6.96 -32.30 14.40
CA ALA A 366 8.36 -32.06 14.07
C ALA A 366 8.90 -30.76 14.65
N CYS A 367 8.01 -29.82 15.01
CA CYS A 367 8.37 -28.55 15.59
C CYS A 367 7.40 -28.22 16.72
N LYS A 368 7.75 -28.58 17.93
CA LYS A 368 7.06 -28.17 19.17
C LYS A 368 7.13 -26.65 19.41
N SER A 369 7.80 -25.92 18.57
CA SER A 369 7.87 -24.47 18.64
C SER A 369 7.34 -23.86 17.34
N SER A 370 6.36 -22.97 17.44
CA SER A 370 5.84 -22.11 16.37
C SER A 370 6.94 -21.40 15.54
N HIS A 371 8.18 -21.51 15.94
CA HIS A 371 9.36 -20.81 15.54
C HIS A 371 9.99 -21.30 14.24
N ILE A 372 10.08 -22.65 14.07
CA ILE A 372 10.56 -23.24 12.81
C ILE A 372 9.53 -22.99 11.71
N THR A 373 8.28 -22.89 12.08
CA THR A 373 7.17 -22.63 11.18
C THR A 373 7.26 -21.24 10.55
N GLN A 374 7.58 -20.23 11.36
CA GLN A 374 7.83 -18.89 10.85
C GLN A 374 9.06 -18.85 9.94
N ASN A 375 10.14 -19.51 10.33
CA ASN A 375 11.35 -19.56 9.51
C ASN A 375 11.16 -20.32 8.20
N LEU A 376 10.39 -21.39 8.15
CA LEU A 376 10.08 -22.12 6.93
C LEU A 376 9.08 -21.35 6.04
N ALA A 377 8.11 -20.64 6.63
CA ALA A 377 7.25 -19.73 5.90
C ALA A 377 8.07 -18.62 5.25
N TYR A 378 9.01 -18.04 5.99
CA TYR A 378 9.91 -17.01 5.47
C TYR A 378 10.90 -17.55 4.46
N ASN A 379 11.52 -18.71 4.70
CA ASN A 379 12.45 -19.32 3.73
C ASN A 379 11.74 -19.74 2.44
N ASN A 380 10.50 -20.23 2.50
CA ASN A 380 9.72 -20.53 1.30
C ASN A 380 9.17 -19.27 0.58
N MET A 381 9.26 -18.09 1.20
CA MET A 381 8.97 -16.81 0.55
C MET A 381 10.17 -16.22 -0.19
N PHE A 382 11.40 -16.67 0.12
CA PHE A 382 12.64 -16.13 -0.47
C PHE A 382 13.25 -17.04 -1.55
N PHE A 383 12.74 -18.25 -1.74
CA PHE A 383 13.04 -19.17 -2.84
C PHE A 383 11.81 -19.38 -3.74
#